data_d84776fb076d79795b060d3be393b90c
#
_entry.id   d84776fb076d79795b060d3be393b90c
#
_cell.length_a   1.000
_cell.length_b   1.000
_cell.length_c   1.000
_cell.angle_alpha   90.00
_cell.angle_beta   90.00
_cell.angle_gamma   90.00
#
_symmetry.space_group_name_H-M   'P 1'
#
loop_
_entity.id
_entity.type
_entity.pdbx_description
1 polymer ?
#
loop_
_entity_poly.entity_id
_entity_poly.type
_entity_poly.pdbx_seq_one_letter_code
_entity_poly.pdbx_strand_id
1 'polypeptide(L)'
;MRTPRCITSIFVASLVSLVAGSATAQLNLANPNSFLQGTYRYTMVVTCSSSQEFTALPDLRPIGGGNASTSHATGLITYDGRGTATVDERGILLSPGPYPSDSLPEHTTVGPIVYDTKHCDWTYTVHGNRTFTQGGNCQGYDRTGPVLFGIPGEKVDVTNTRLEGQIGSNGLVLIWNGVAPTIETLKTDTGFSTKRICGYSGTAVRIGPQ
;
A
#
# COMPACT_ATOMS: atom_id res chain seq x y z
N MET A 1 -62.95 -25.22 67.57
CA MET A 1 -61.78 -25.53 66.72
C MET A 1 -62.01 -24.81 65.37
N ARG A 2 -61.27 -23.74 65.08
CA ARG A 2 -61.41 -22.97 63.85
C ARG A 2 -60.17 -23.21 63.03
N THR A 3 -60.32 -23.75 61.85
CA THR A 3 -59.24 -23.92 60.85
C THR A 3 -59.03 -22.65 60.08
N PRO A 4 -57.78 -22.19 59.89
CA PRO A 4 -57.51 -21.05 59.06
C PRO A 4 -57.39 -21.44 57.57
N ARG A 5 -58.07 -20.64 56.73
CA ARG A 5 -57.96 -20.72 55.26
C ARG A 5 -56.66 -20.06 54.77
N CYS A 6 -55.81 -20.83 54.08
CA CYS A 6 -54.66 -20.34 53.36
C CYS A 6 -55.11 -19.71 52.03
N ILE A 7 -54.81 -18.41 51.83
CA ILE A 7 -55.06 -17.73 50.61
C ILE A 7 -53.73 -17.79 49.81
N THR A 8 -53.76 -18.56 48.75
CA THR A 8 -52.63 -18.68 47.83
C THR A 8 -52.66 -17.50 46.79
N SER A 9 -51.80 -16.49 46.94
CA SER A 9 -51.65 -15.43 45.99
C SER A 9 -50.77 -15.92 44.87
N ILE A 10 -51.34 -15.99 43.67
CA ILE A 10 -50.63 -16.31 42.44
C ILE A 10 -50.01 -14.98 41.91
N PHE A 11 -48.71 -14.83 42.01
CA PHE A 11 -47.95 -13.79 41.35
C PHE A 11 -47.72 -14.19 39.88
N VAL A 12 -48.40 -13.52 38.96
CA VAL A 12 -48.12 -13.60 37.53
C VAL A 12 -46.93 -12.67 37.25
N ALA A 13 -45.74 -13.25 37.13
CA ALA A 13 -44.54 -12.52 36.66
C ALA A 13 -44.61 -12.38 35.16
N SER A 14 -44.94 -11.18 34.67
CA SER A 14 -44.82 -10.82 33.25
C SER A 14 -43.34 -10.70 32.87
N LEU A 15 -42.81 -11.70 32.20
CA LEU A 15 -41.50 -11.62 31.53
C LEU A 15 -41.64 -10.69 30.31
N VAL A 16 -41.21 -9.45 30.46
CA VAL A 16 -40.96 -8.54 29.33
C VAL A 16 -39.63 -8.99 28.71
N SER A 17 -39.69 -9.75 27.63
CA SER A 17 -38.50 -10.06 26.80
C SER A 17 -38.07 -8.83 26.07
N LEU A 18 -37.05 -8.12 26.57
CA LEU A 18 -36.29 -7.13 25.82
C LEU A 18 -35.53 -7.86 24.70
N VAL A 19 -36.10 -7.90 23.53
CA VAL A 19 -35.37 -8.23 22.31
C VAL A 19 -34.44 -7.05 22.04
N ALA A 20 -33.20 -7.14 22.54
CA ALA A 20 -32.12 -6.28 22.13
C ALA A 20 -31.87 -6.60 20.65
N GLY A 21 -32.54 -5.85 19.79
CA GLY A 21 -32.26 -5.86 18.37
C GLY A 21 -30.83 -5.38 18.16
N SER A 22 -29.90 -6.32 17.96
CA SER A 22 -28.60 -6.03 17.43
C SER A 22 -28.84 -5.42 16.05
N ALA A 23 -28.89 -4.10 15.98
CA ALA A 23 -28.77 -3.38 14.72
C ALA A 23 -27.36 -3.67 14.17
N THR A 24 -27.19 -4.82 13.54
CA THR A 24 -26.11 -5.02 12.60
C THR A 24 -26.34 -3.96 11.52
N ALA A 25 -25.60 -2.88 11.60
CA ALA A 25 -25.52 -1.93 10.49
C ALA A 25 -25.20 -2.77 9.26
N GLN A 26 -26.21 -3.04 8.44
CA GLN A 26 -26.02 -3.59 7.11
C GLN A 26 -25.19 -2.55 6.37
N LEU A 27 -23.86 -2.73 6.42
CA LEU A 27 -22.92 -2.03 5.60
C LEU A 27 -23.41 -2.18 4.17
N ASN A 28 -23.73 -1.06 3.57
CA ASN A 28 -24.27 -0.98 2.23
C ASN A 28 -23.21 -1.54 1.28
N LEU A 29 -23.26 -2.85 1.01
CA LEU A 29 -22.32 -3.61 0.18
C LEU A 29 -22.32 -3.16 -1.30
N ALA A 30 -23.09 -2.12 -1.63
CA ALA A 30 -23.18 -1.61 -3.00
C ALA A 30 -21.84 -1.06 -3.51
N ASN A 31 -20.93 -0.59 -2.65
CA ASN A 31 -19.61 -0.15 -3.05
C ASN A 31 -18.57 -0.39 -1.92
N PRO A 32 -17.89 -1.54 -1.93
CA PRO A 32 -16.86 -1.83 -0.93
C PRO A 32 -15.71 -0.80 -0.89
N ASN A 33 -15.44 -0.12 -1.99
CA ASN A 33 -14.39 0.89 -2.07
C ASN A 33 -14.63 2.09 -1.13
N SER A 34 -15.89 2.34 -0.71
CA SER A 34 -16.21 3.40 0.24
C SER A 34 -15.56 3.24 1.62
N PHE A 35 -15.07 2.05 1.98
CA PHE A 35 -14.24 1.84 3.17
C PHE A 35 -12.91 2.58 3.11
N LEU A 36 -12.38 2.82 1.91
CA LEU A 36 -11.20 3.61 1.67
C LEU A 36 -11.59 4.95 1.07
N GLN A 37 -11.89 5.90 1.92
CA GLN A 37 -12.16 7.29 1.53
C GLN A 37 -11.39 8.24 2.45
N GLY A 38 -10.76 9.27 1.87
CA GLY A 38 -10.02 10.30 2.59
C GLY A 38 -8.52 10.17 2.47
N THR A 39 -7.80 11.03 3.19
CA THR A 39 -6.35 11.13 3.10
C THR A 39 -5.68 10.39 4.25
N TYR A 40 -4.64 9.66 3.92
CA TYR A 40 -3.82 8.90 4.86
C TYR A 40 -2.37 9.35 4.76
N ARG A 41 -1.73 9.51 5.90
CA ARG A 41 -0.27 9.66 5.99
C ARG A 41 0.33 8.28 6.18
N TYR A 42 1.36 7.97 5.40
CA TYR A 42 1.98 6.67 5.44
C TYR A 42 3.50 6.70 5.56
N THR A 43 4.02 5.57 6.01
CA THR A 43 5.43 5.20 5.91
C THR A 43 5.54 3.81 5.33
N MET A 44 6.54 3.59 4.48
CA MET A 44 6.70 2.33 3.76
C MET A 44 8.18 2.01 3.57
N VAL A 45 8.50 0.73 3.68
CA VAL A 45 9.78 0.16 3.24
C VAL A 45 9.51 -0.65 2.00
N VAL A 46 10.31 -0.42 0.98
CA VAL A 46 10.26 -1.14 -0.29
C VAL A 46 11.60 -1.80 -0.53
N THR A 47 11.61 -3.10 -0.71
CA THR A 47 12.82 -3.85 -1.08
C THR A 47 12.63 -4.43 -2.47
N CYS A 48 13.53 -4.12 -3.37
CA CYS A 48 13.45 -4.53 -4.76
C CYS A 48 14.66 -5.33 -5.20
N SER A 49 14.41 -6.30 -6.07
CA SER A 49 15.42 -6.89 -6.95
C SER A 49 15.22 -6.30 -8.35
N SER A 50 16.24 -5.71 -8.91
CA SER A 50 16.21 -5.07 -10.23
C SER A 50 17.10 -5.83 -11.22
N SER A 51 16.66 -5.94 -12.46
CA SER A 51 17.39 -6.60 -13.56
C SER A 51 16.91 -6.04 -14.90
N GLN A 52 17.67 -6.31 -15.96
CA GLN A 52 17.19 -6.00 -17.31
C GLN A 52 15.96 -6.82 -17.66
N GLU A 53 15.94 -8.09 -17.24
CA GLU A 53 14.84 -9.02 -17.49
C GLU A 53 14.71 -10.03 -16.34
N PHE A 54 13.57 -10.69 -16.25
CA PHE A 54 13.32 -11.82 -15.35
C PHE A 54 12.77 -13.01 -16.13
N THR A 55 13.06 -14.21 -15.64
CA THR A 55 12.38 -15.42 -16.14
C THR A 55 10.88 -15.35 -15.87
N ALA A 56 10.11 -16.16 -16.58
CA ALA A 56 8.67 -16.25 -16.35
C ALA A 56 8.35 -16.77 -14.93
N LEU A 57 7.12 -16.47 -14.47
CA LEU A 57 6.58 -17.09 -13.27
C LEU A 57 6.61 -18.62 -13.39
N PRO A 58 6.85 -19.36 -12.31
CA PRO A 58 6.98 -18.87 -10.92
C PRO A 58 8.42 -18.48 -10.51
N ASP A 59 9.43 -18.73 -11.31
CA ASP A 59 10.83 -18.62 -10.90
C ASP A 59 11.34 -17.20 -10.71
N LEU A 60 10.94 -16.28 -11.58
CA LEU A 60 11.29 -14.85 -11.53
C LEU A 60 12.77 -14.56 -11.26
N ARG A 61 13.67 -15.30 -11.89
CA ARG A 61 15.13 -15.14 -11.72
C ARG A 61 15.63 -13.97 -12.56
N PRO A 62 16.51 -13.12 -12.00
CA PRO A 62 17.17 -12.07 -12.77
C PRO A 62 17.96 -12.65 -13.95
N ILE A 63 17.87 -12.02 -15.11
CA ILE A 63 18.62 -12.35 -16.31
C ILE A 63 19.58 -11.20 -16.61
N GLY A 64 20.88 -11.52 -16.82
CA GLY A 64 21.89 -10.51 -17.10
C GLY A 64 22.44 -9.75 -15.89
N GLY A 65 22.31 -10.36 -14.71
CA GLY A 65 22.71 -9.75 -13.45
C GLY A 65 21.54 -9.04 -12.75
N GLY A 66 21.65 -8.89 -11.44
CA GLY A 66 20.60 -8.25 -10.63
C GLY A 66 21.19 -7.42 -9.50
N ASN A 67 20.49 -6.36 -9.15
CA ASN A 67 20.81 -5.49 -8.02
C ASN A 67 19.68 -5.56 -7.00
N ALA A 68 20.02 -5.51 -5.71
CA ALA A 68 19.05 -5.30 -4.65
C ALA A 68 19.07 -3.84 -4.22
N SER A 69 17.91 -3.32 -3.89
CA SER A 69 17.79 -1.97 -3.33
C SER A 69 16.72 -1.95 -2.26
N THR A 70 16.86 -1.03 -1.31
CA THR A 70 15.84 -0.76 -0.31
C THR A 70 15.52 0.72 -0.33
N SER A 71 14.24 1.07 -0.30
CA SER A 71 13.81 2.45 -0.11
C SER A 71 12.93 2.59 1.12
N HIS A 72 13.03 3.76 1.73
CA HIS A 72 12.16 4.22 2.79
C HIS A 72 11.37 5.39 2.26
N ALA A 73 10.07 5.28 2.28
CA ALA A 73 9.17 6.29 1.76
C ALA A 73 8.19 6.78 2.82
N THR A 74 7.81 8.04 2.73
CA THR A 74 6.73 8.64 3.50
C THR A 74 5.94 9.57 2.61
N GLY A 75 4.63 9.65 2.83
CA GLY A 75 3.80 10.45 1.96
C GLY A 75 2.36 10.54 2.39
N LEU A 76 1.57 11.05 1.47
CA LEU A 76 0.12 11.11 1.55
C LEU A 76 -0.48 10.29 0.43
N ILE A 77 -1.49 9.52 0.77
CA ILE A 77 -2.35 8.85 -0.21
C ILE A 77 -3.79 9.28 0.04
N THR A 78 -4.48 9.70 -1.00
CA THR A 78 -5.88 10.10 -0.93
C THR A 78 -6.73 9.17 -1.76
N TYR A 79 -7.66 8.49 -1.11
CA TYR A 79 -8.63 7.60 -1.73
C TYR A 79 -9.96 8.31 -1.93
N ASP A 80 -10.57 8.16 -3.10
CA ASP A 80 -11.83 8.81 -3.47
C ASP A 80 -13.09 8.08 -2.99
N GLY A 81 -12.96 6.88 -2.43
CA GLY A 81 -14.09 6.01 -2.05
C GLY A 81 -14.75 5.29 -3.24
N ARG A 82 -14.22 5.43 -4.44
CA ARG A 82 -14.79 4.90 -5.69
C ARG A 82 -13.87 3.96 -6.44
N GLY A 83 -12.59 3.92 -6.09
CA GLY A 83 -11.61 3.04 -6.71
C GLY A 83 -10.40 3.75 -7.31
N THR A 84 -10.26 5.07 -7.06
CA THR A 84 -9.12 5.86 -7.51
C THR A 84 -8.36 6.44 -6.32
N ALA A 85 -7.05 6.49 -6.42
CA ALA A 85 -6.19 7.08 -5.40
C ALA A 85 -5.10 7.95 -6.03
N THR A 86 -4.74 9.01 -5.32
CA THR A 86 -3.61 9.88 -5.64
C THR A 86 -2.54 9.77 -4.57
N VAL A 87 -1.27 9.84 -4.97
CA VAL A 87 -0.12 9.69 -4.08
C VAL A 87 0.81 10.88 -4.24
N ASP A 88 1.30 11.39 -3.11
CA ASP A 88 2.40 12.35 -3.02
C ASP A 88 3.40 11.79 -2.00
N GLU A 89 4.57 11.40 -2.48
CA GLU A 89 5.57 10.65 -1.73
C GLU A 89 6.94 11.28 -1.82
N ARG A 90 7.68 11.21 -0.74
CA ARG A 90 9.12 11.41 -0.72
C ARG A 90 9.80 10.16 -0.18
N GLY A 91 10.89 9.75 -0.81
CA GLY A 91 11.64 8.59 -0.37
C GLY A 91 13.14 8.77 -0.46
N ILE A 92 13.83 7.84 0.18
CA ILE A 92 15.28 7.65 0.09
C ILE A 92 15.52 6.24 -0.39
N LEU A 93 16.18 6.11 -1.54
CA LEU A 93 16.60 4.82 -2.09
C LEU A 93 18.04 4.56 -1.64
N LEU A 94 18.23 3.41 -1.02
CA LEU A 94 19.52 2.87 -0.63
C LEU A 94 19.86 1.71 -1.56
N SER A 95 20.94 1.84 -2.31
CA SER A 95 21.42 0.76 -3.18
C SER A 95 22.74 0.22 -2.64
N PRO A 96 22.83 -1.08 -2.36
CA PRO A 96 24.09 -1.68 -1.91
C PRO A 96 25.05 -1.88 -3.08
N GLY A 97 26.05 -1.04 -3.15
CA GLY A 97 27.22 -1.28 -3.97
C GLY A 97 27.23 -0.67 -5.38
N PRO A 98 28.37 -0.79 -6.05
CA PRO A 98 28.52 -0.27 -7.39
C PRO A 98 27.65 -1.05 -8.37
N TYR A 99 26.93 -0.35 -9.23
CA TYR A 99 26.38 -0.99 -10.41
C TYR A 99 27.54 -1.48 -11.26
N PRO A 100 27.59 -2.76 -11.63
CA PRO A 100 28.55 -3.21 -12.60
C PRO A 100 28.13 -2.69 -13.97
N SER A 101 28.55 -1.49 -14.29
CA SER A 101 28.51 -1.00 -15.64
C SER A 101 29.94 -0.67 -16.03
N ASP A 102 30.44 -1.32 -17.07
CA ASP A 102 31.74 -1.06 -17.67
C ASP A 102 31.90 0.40 -18.16
N SER A 103 30.87 1.20 -18.02
CA SER A 103 30.78 2.58 -18.48
C SER A 103 30.81 3.64 -17.38
N LEU A 104 30.79 3.27 -16.08
CA LEU A 104 30.92 4.23 -15.00
C LEU A 104 32.36 4.30 -14.48
N PRO A 105 32.89 5.49 -14.16
CA PRO A 105 34.20 5.64 -13.54
C PRO A 105 34.31 4.79 -12.27
N GLU A 106 35.44 4.16 -12.05
CA GLU A 106 35.75 3.20 -10.96
C GLU A 106 35.48 3.71 -9.53
N HIS A 107 35.05 4.93 -9.33
CA HIS A 107 34.90 5.56 -8.03
C HIS A 107 33.49 6.08 -7.75
N THR A 108 32.50 5.68 -8.53
CA THR A 108 31.11 6.13 -8.28
C THR A 108 30.49 5.27 -7.18
N THR A 109 30.74 5.62 -5.92
CA THR A 109 29.93 5.11 -4.81
C THR A 109 28.55 5.71 -4.95
N VAL A 110 27.57 4.86 -5.21
CA VAL A 110 26.16 5.27 -5.24
C VAL A 110 25.74 5.65 -3.83
N GLY A 111 25.63 6.94 -3.59
CA GLY A 111 25.05 7.47 -2.35
C GLY A 111 23.53 7.24 -2.28
N PRO A 112 22.91 7.54 -1.15
CA PRO A 112 21.46 7.50 -1.05
C PRO A 112 20.85 8.51 -2.03
N ILE A 113 19.80 8.07 -2.75
CA ILE A 113 19.06 8.90 -3.69
C ILE A 113 17.79 9.38 -3.03
N VAL A 114 17.60 10.68 -2.94
CA VAL A 114 16.33 11.27 -2.51
C VAL A 114 15.46 11.49 -3.73
N TYR A 115 14.26 10.97 -3.70
CA TYR A 115 13.29 11.12 -4.78
C TYR A 115 11.97 11.66 -4.27
N ASP A 116 11.25 12.36 -5.12
CA ASP A 116 9.83 12.68 -4.94
C ASP A 116 9.03 11.91 -5.98
N THR A 117 7.95 11.28 -5.56
CA THR A 117 6.99 10.65 -6.45
C THR A 117 5.75 11.53 -6.52
N LYS A 118 5.37 11.91 -7.72
CA LYS A 118 4.20 12.73 -8.00
C LYS A 118 3.41 12.14 -9.16
N HIS A 119 2.15 12.53 -9.27
CA HIS A 119 1.29 12.11 -10.38
C HIS A 119 1.19 10.58 -10.53
N CYS A 120 0.80 9.91 -9.43
CA CYS A 120 0.42 8.51 -9.50
C CYS A 120 -1.05 8.39 -9.88
N ASP A 121 -1.30 7.64 -10.95
CA ASP A 121 -2.63 7.23 -11.36
C ASP A 121 -2.88 5.83 -10.81
N TRP A 122 -3.38 5.75 -9.59
CA TRP A 122 -3.63 4.48 -8.92
C TRP A 122 -5.11 4.16 -8.89
N THR A 123 -5.39 2.88 -9.09
CA THR A 123 -6.70 2.30 -8.84
C THR A 123 -6.62 1.34 -7.66
N TYR A 124 -7.75 1.15 -6.98
CA TYR A 124 -7.85 0.19 -5.89
C TYR A 124 -9.19 -0.53 -5.89
N THR A 125 -9.20 -1.71 -5.29
CA THR A 125 -10.39 -2.51 -5.05
C THR A 125 -10.38 -3.03 -3.63
N VAL A 126 -11.44 -2.76 -2.88
CA VAL A 126 -11.67 -3.31 -1.55
C VAL A 126 -12.48 -4.59 -1.65
N HIS A 127 -12.03 -5.62 -0.94
CA HIS A 127 -12.69 -6.92 -0.88
C HIS A 127 -13.52 -7.09 0.38
N GLY A 128 -14.48 -8.01 0.37
CA GLY A 128 -15.43 -8.22 1.48
C GLY A 128 -14.81 -8.58 2.84
N ASN A 129 -13.58 -9.10 2.84
CA ASN A 129 -12.80 -9.42 4.05
C ASN A 129 -11.95 -8.25 4.57
N ARG A 130 -12.18 -7.03 4.08
CA ARG A 130 -11.40 -5.81 4.36
C ARG A 130 -9.95 -5.86 3.90
N THR A 131 -9.60 -6.76 3.01
CA THR A 131 -8.37 -6.61 2.25
C THR A 131 -8.61 -5.69 1.07
N PHE A 132 -7.54 -5.14 0.51
CA PHE A 132 -7.63 -4.37 -0.71
C PHE A 132 -6.40 -4.62 -1.58
N THR A 133 -6.58 -4.44 -2.86
CA THR A 133 -5.50 -4.39 -3.84
C THR A 133 -5.46 -3.00 -4.43
N GLN A 134 -4.27 -2.48 -4.66
CA GLN A 134 -4.07 -1.20 -5.34
C GLN A 134 -2.85 -1.26 -6.23
N GLY A 135 -2.81 -0.39 -7.21
CA GLY A 135 -1.67 -0.27 -8.10
C GLY A 135 -1.93 0.67 -9.25
N GLY A 136 -0.91 0.88 -10.04
CA GLY A 136 -0.95 1.80 -11.17
C GLY A 136 0.43 2.25 -11.58
N ASN A 137 0.50 3.45 -12.11
CA ASN A 137 1.72 4.05 -12.60
C ASN A 137 2.04 5.31 -11.80
N CYS A 138 3.31 5.59 -11.61
CA CYS A 138 3.80 6.79 -10.94
C CYS A 138 4.89 7.48 -11.74
N GLN A 139 5.01 8.79 -11.57
CA GLN A 139 6.18 9.57 -11.98
C GLN A 139 6.97 9.98 -10.75
N GLY A 140 8.25 9.65 -10.76
CA GLY A 140 9.21 10.10 -9.77
C GLY A 140 10.19 11.10 -10.34
N TYR A 141 10.80 11.88 -9.46
CA TYR A 141 11.86 12.82 -9.80
C TYR A 141 13.02 12.63 -8.84
N ASP A 142 14.22 12.39 -9.37
CA ASP A 142 15.44 12.36 -8.57
C ASP A 142 15.81 13.78 -8.16
N ARG A 143 16.02 14.00 -6.86
CA ARG A 143 16.42 15.31 -6.31
C ARG A 143 17.90 15.42 -6.00
N THR A 144 18.59 14.31 -5.81
CA THR A 144 19.97 14.32 -5.32
C THR A 144 21.01 14.33 -6.42
N GLY A 145 20.58 14.12 -7.67
CA GLY A 145 21.49 14.18 -8.81
C GLY A 145 22.21 12.87 -9.13
N PRO A 146 23.26 12.89 -9.88
CA PRO A 146 23.61 12.10 -11.03
C PRO A 146 23.96 10.63 -10.81
N VAL A 147 23.58 9.98 -9.72
CA VAL A 147 24.27 8.74 -9.34
C VAL A 147 23.63 7.47 -9.86
N LEU A 148 22.31 7.46 -10.06
CA LEU A 148 21.65 6.30 -10.70
C LEU A 148 21.27 6.58 -12.14
N PHE A 149 20.80 7.80 -12.39
CA PHE A 149 20.17 8.15 -13.65
C PHE A 149 20.90 9.30 -14.38
N GLY A 150 21.96 9.84 -13.80
CA GLY A 150 22.89 10.75 -14.47
C GLY A 150 22.54 12.24 -14.40
N ILE A 151 21.31 12.64 -14.09
CA ILE A 151 20.87 14.03 -14.20
C ILE A 151 19.97 14.42 -13.03
N PRO A 152 20.28 15.47 -12.25
CA PRO A 152 19.37 16.00 -11.24
C PRO A 152 18.04 16.43 -11.85
N GLY A 153 16.93 15.97 -11.25
CA GLY A 153 15.60 16.25 -11.75
C GLY A 153 15.14 15.32 -12.87
N GLU A 154 15.91 14.27 -13.17
CA GLU A 154 15.52 13.25 -14.13
C GLU A 154 14.18 12.65 -13.74
N LYS A 155 13.30 12.57 -14.71
CA LYS A 155 11.99 11.98 -14.55
C LYS A 155 12.09 10.46 -14.67
N VAL A 156 11.46 9.77 -13.74
CA VAL A 156 11.36 8.31 -13.71
C VAL A 156 9.91 7.90 -13.78
N ASP A 157 9.52 7.19 -14.80
CA ASP A 157 8.21 6.55 -14.90
C ASP A 157 8.30 5.15 -14.31
N VAL A 158 7.46 4.86 -13.30
CA VAL A 158 7.29 3.53 -12.72
C VAL A 158 5.93 3.01 -13.14
N THR A 159 5.92 1.88 -13.79
CA THR A 159 4.68 1.26 -14.29
C THR A 159 4.44 -0.11 -13.68
N ASN A 160 3.16 -0.48 -13.59
CA ASN A 160 2.71 -1.78 -13.12
C ASN A 160 3.00 -2.06 -11.64
N THR A 161 3.02 -1.02 -10.81
CA THR A 161 3.08 -1.20 -9.33
C THR A 161 1.82 -1.88 -8.84
N ARG A 162 1.98 -2.86 -7.96
CA ARG A 162 0.86 -3.53 -7.30
C ARG A 162 1.16 -3.81 -5.83
N LEU A 163 0.23 -3.43 -4.98
CA LEU A 163 0.27 -3.66 -3.54
C LEU A 163 -1.01 -4.32 -3.07
N GLU A 164 -0.88 -5.11 -2.02
CA GLU A 164 -1.99 -5.65 -1.27
C GLU A 164 -1.95 -5.11 0.16
N GLY A 165 -3.11 -4.98 0.77
CA GLY A 165 -3.19 -4.46 2.12
C GLY A 165 -4.45 -4.87 2.85
N GLN A 166 -4.50 -4.47 4.11
CA GLN A 166 -5.61 -4.72 5.01
C GLN A 166 -6.08 -3.42 5.66
N ILE A 167 -7.37 -3.28 5.78
CA ILE A 167 -8.05 -2.13 6.39
C ILE A 167 -8.38 -2.48 7.83
N GLY A 168 -7.90 -1.68 8.78
CA GLY A 168 -8.26 -1.80 10.20
C GLY A 168 -9.76 -1.64 10.44
N SER A 169 -10.22 -2.02 11.61
CA SER A 169 -11.66 -2.19 11.95
C SER A 169 -12.53 -0.96 11.67
N ASN A 170 -11.98 0.22 11.77
CA ASN A 170 -12.69 1.50 11.60
C ASN A 170 -12.19 2.32 10.40
N GLY A 171 -11.39 1.74 9.50
CA GLY A 171 -10.85 2.44 8.34
C GLY A 171 -9.80 3.51 8.65
N LEU A 172 -9.31 3.59 9.90
CA LEU A 172 -8.33 4.60 10.32
C LEU A 172 -6.89 4.19 10.05
N VAL A 173 -6.64 2.89 9.99
CA VAL A 173 -5.30 2.33 9.79
C VAL A 173 -5.31 1.39 8.61
N LEU A 174 -4.31 1.50 7.76
CA LEU A 174 -4.02 0.57 6.69
C LEU A 174 -2.68 -0.10 6.95
N ILE A 175 -2.58 -1.35 6.57
CA ILE A 175 -1.32 -2.10 6.57
C ILE A 175 -1.12 -2.62 5.16
N TRP A 176 0.03 -2.34 4.57
CA TRP A 176 0.44 -2.92 3.29
C TRP A 176 1.41 -4.06 3.51
N ASN A 177 1.18 -5.12 2.77
CA ASN A 177 2.05 -6.26 2.74
C ASN A 177 1.99 -6.85 1.32
N GLY A 178 3.04 -6.65 0.56
CA GLY A 178 3.10 -7.14 -0.82
C GLY A 178 3.25 -8.64 -0.84
N VAL A 179 2.25 -9.36 -1.30
CA VAL A 179 2.25 -10.83 -1.32
C VAL A 179 2.45 -11.38 -2.73
N ALA A 180 2.07 -10.65 -3.76
CA ALA A 180 2.20 -11.12 -5.13
C ALA A 180 3.36 -10.40 -5.84
N PRO A 181 4.40 -11.13 -6.30
CA PRO A 181 5.47 -10.52 -7.06
C PRO A 181 4.91 -9.99 -8.40
N THR A 182 5.05 -8.71 -8.60
CA THR A 182 4.70 -8.04 -9.85
C THR A 182 5.97 -7.47 -10.45
N ILE A 183 6.15 -7.65 -11.75
CA ILE A 183 7.27 -7.04 -12.45
C ILE A 183 6.90 -5.59 -12.78
N GLU A 184 7.53 -4.67 -12.09
CA GLU A 184 7.44 -3.25 -12.41
C GLU A 184 8.48 -2.88 -13.47
N THR A 185 8.23 -1.84 -14.21
CA THR A 185 9.20 -1.27 -15.15
C THR A 185 9.51 0.16 -14.74
N LEU A 186 10.80 0.46 -14.57
CA LEU A 186 11.32 1.81 -14.47
C LEU A 186 11.80 2.24 -15.85
N LYS A 187 11.42 3.46 -16.24
CA LYS A 187 11.96 4.15 -17.42
C LYS A 187 12.29 5.57 -17.07
N THR A 188 13.46 6.03 -17.53
CA THR A 188 13.84 7.43 -17.42
C THR A 188 13.63 8.14 -18.76
N ASP A 189 13.51 9.46 -18.73
CA ASP A 189 13.42 10.29 -19.93
C ASP A 189 14.75 10.32 -20.73
N THR A 190 15.86 9.93 -20.11
CA THR A 190 17.15 9.73 -20.78
C THR A 190 17.27 8.38 -21.52
N GLY A 191 16.25 7.52 -21.42
CA GLY A 191 16.18 6.25 -22.14
C GLY A 191 16.67 5.04 -21.36
N PHE A 192 17.09 5.17 -20.11
CA PHE A 192 17.37 4.01 -19.26
C PHE A 192 16.08 3.27 -18.97
N SER A 193 16.14 1.93 -18.99
CA SER A 193 15.01 1.08 -18.62
C SER A 193 15.50 -0.13 -17.83
N THR A 194 14.82 -0.45 -16.73
CA THR A 194 15.07 -1.64 -15.94
C THR A 194 13.76 -2.21 -15.43
N LYS A 195 13.73 -3.50 -15.22
CA LYS A 195 12.64 -4.19 -14.53
C LYS A 195 12.99 -4.43 -13.08
N ARG A 196 11.98 -4.45 -12.23
CA ARG A 196 12.17 -4.78 -10.82
C ARG A 196 11.00 -5.57 -10.25
N ILE A 197 11.28 -6.33 -9.22
CA ILE A 197 10.29 -7.02 -8.39
C ILE A 197 10.46 -6.48 -6.98
N CYS A 198 9.40 -5.93 -6.41
CA CYS A 198 9.45 -5.26 -5.13
C CYS A 198 8.53 -5.91 -4.10
N GLY A 199 9.04 -6.01 -2.87
CA GLY A 199 8.27 -6.27 -1.68
C GLY A 199 7.97 -4.94 -0.96
N TYR A 200 6.73 -4.74 -0.59
CA TYR A 200 6.23 -3.54 0.08
C TYR A 200 5.80 -3.88 1.49
N SER A 201 6.23 -3.10 2.47
CA SER A 201 5.77 -3.21 3.85
C SER A 201 5.58 -1.82 4.43
N GLY A 202 4.39 -1.52 4.92
CA GLY A 202 4.11 -0.18 5.41
C GLY A 202 2.81 -0.07 6.17
N THR A 203 2.63 1.09 6.77
CA THR A 203 1.42 1.46 7.49
C THR A 203 0.97 2.86 7.10
N ALA A 204 -0.33 3.08 7.13
CA ALA A 204 -0.91 4.40 6.96
C ALA A 204 -1.95 4.69 8.03
N VAL A 205 -2.03 5.95 8.43
CA VAL A 205 -3.02 6.44 9.37
C VAL A 205 -3.81 7.56 8.70
N ARG A 206 -5.11 7.49 8.82
CA ARG A 206 -6.01 8.51 8.29
C ARG A 206 -5.76 9.85 8.97
N ILE A 207 -5.68 10.91 8.17
CA ILE A 207 -5.55 12.28 8.63
C ILE A 207 -6.74 13.08 8.10
N GLY A 208 -7.34 13.90 8.96
CA GLY A 208 -8.50 14.70 8.60
C GLY A 208 -9.85 14.12 9.04
N PRO A 209 -10.90 14.93 8.98
CA PRO A 209 -12.25 14.52 9.38
C PRO A 209 -12.81 13.45 8.45
N GLN A 210 -13.72 12.66 9.00
CA GLN A 210 -14.57 11.75 8.22
C GLN A 210 -15.61 12.56 7.47
#